data_4107c2d5b043f64e36775e3d3a182aed
#
_entry.id   4107c2d5b043f64e36775e3d3a182aed
#
_cell.length_a   1.000
_cell.length_b   1.000
_cell.length_c   1.000
_cell.angle_alpha   90.00
_cell.angle_beta   90.00
_cell.angle_gamma   90.00
#
_symmetry.space_group_name_H-M   'P 1'
#
loop_
_entity.id
_entity.type
_entity.pdbx_description
1 polymer ?
#
loop_
_entity_poly.entity_id
_entity_poly.type
_entity_poly.pdbx_seq_one_letter_code
_entity_poly.pdbx_strand_id
1 'polypeptide(L)'
;MPVALIGATVYHGTSLEKIKKGKLRGIESNGMMCSIEELGFTVHDYPEAPEYGIYIFKDEVPLGADVKKLLEMEDDVVEFEITSNRPDCFSIVGLAREAAATYRVPFKYPEIKVEEKGEGNTADLIEVEIKNP
;
A
#
# COMPACT_ATOMS: atom_id res chain seq x y z
N MET A 1 -17.82 -6.40 1.93
CA MET A 1 -17.78 -6.03 0.50
C MET A 1 -17.77 -4.52 0.39
N PRO A 2 -16.92 -3.92 -0.46
CA PRO A 2 -16.90 -2.48 -0.72
C PRO A 2 -18.09 -2.07 -1.59
N VAL A 3 -18.63 -0.88 -1.31
CA VAL A 3 -19.75 -0.30 -2.06
C VAL A 3 -19.42 1.14 -2.42
N ALA A 4 -19.42 1.43 -3.72
CA ALA A 4 -19.35 2.80 -4.22
C ALA A 4 -20.73 3.42 -4.22
N LEU A 5 -20.93 4.47 -3.44
CA LEU A 5 -22.18 5.24 -3.35
C LEU A 5 -22.30 6.21 -4.53
N ILE A 6 -23.51 6.75 -4.73
CA ILE A 6 -23.73 7.85 -5.70
C ILE A 6 -22.76 8.99 -5.43
N GLY A 7 -22.06 9.41 -6.47
CA GLY A 7 -21.05 10.46 -6.41
C GLY A 7 -19.62 9.95 -6.19
N ALA A 8 -19.41 8.72 -5.78
CA ALA A 8 -18.10 8.09 -5.73
C ALA A 8 -17.54 7.92 -7.13
N THR A 9 -16.22 7.90 -7.23
CA THR A 9 -15.48 7.65 -8.48
C THR A 9 -14.84 6.26 -8.36
N VAL A 10 -14.99 5.45 -9.39
CA VAL A 10 -14.40 4.12 -9.51
C VAL A 10 -13.63 3.98 -10.80
N TYR A 11 -12.74 3.02 -10.88
CA TYR A 11 -12.06 2.69 -12.13
C TYR A 11 -12.95 1.83 -13.03
N HIS A 12 -12.92 2.10 -14.32
CA HIS A 12 -13.48 1.27 -15.37
C HIS A 12 -12.41 1.05 -16.44
N GLY A 13 -11.67 -0.03 -16.30
CA GLY A 13 -10.41 -0.21 -17.03
C GLY A 13 -9.40 0.87 -16.65
N THR A 14 -8.93 1.64 -17.61
CA THR A 14 -7.97 2.75 -17.41
C THR A 14 -8.63 4.10 -17.15
N SER A 15 -9.97 4.19 -17.19
CA SER A 15 -10.72 5.44 -17.00
C SER A 15 -11.40 5.49 -15.64
N LEU A 16 -11.60 6.72 -15.16
CA LEU A 16 -12.38 6.98 -13.95
C LEU A 16 -13.82 7.28 -14.31
N GLU A 17 -14.76 6.60 -13.66
CA GLU A 17 -16.18 6.80 -13.86
C GLU A 17 -16.87 7.16 -12.55
N LYS A 18 -17.78 8.14 -12.61
CA LYS A 18 -18.54 8.58 -11.45
C LYS A 18 -19.86 7.83 -11.35
N ILE A 19 -20.12 7.23 -10.19
CA ILE A 19 -21.37 6.52 -9.92
C ILE A 19 -22.53 7.49 -9.89
N LYS A 20 -23.51 7.26 -10.75
CA LYS A 20 -24.73 8.06 -10.90
C LYS A 20 -25.94 7.29 -10.36
N LYS A 21 -26.97 8.04 -9.94
CA LYS A 21 -28.26 7.43 -9.63
C LYS A 21 -28.82 6.74 -10.86
N GLY A 22 -29.20 5.51 -10.72
CA GLY A 22 -29.71 4.69 -11.84
C GLY A 22 -30.83 3.78 -11.42
N LYS A 23 -31.38 3.05 -12.39
CA LYS A 23 -32.31 1.95 -12.15
C LYS A 23 -31.75 0.68 -12.78
N LEU A 24 -31.70 -0.37 -11.98
CA LEU A 24 -31.34 -1.70 -12.46
C LEU A 24 -32.59 -2.57 -12.50
N ARG A 25 -33.01 -2.99 -13.69
CA ARG A 25 -34.25 -3.79 -13.90
C ARG A 25 -35.49 -3.15 -13.26
N GLY A 26 -35.61 -1.81 -13.31
CA GLY A 26 -36.75 -1.06 -12.75
C GLY A 26 -36.64 -0.70 -11.26
N ILE A 27 -35.65 -1.23 -10.54
CA ILE A 27 -35.41 -0.93 -9.11
C ILE A 27 -34.35 0.16 -9.03
N GLU A 28 -34.57 1.15 -8.17
CA GLU A 28 -33.59 2.22 -7.92
C GLU A 28 -32.29 1.65 -7.33
N SER A 29 -31.16 2.06 -7.89
CA SER A 29 -29.83 1.74 -7.40
C SER A 29 -29.15 3.01 -6.87
N ASN A 30 -28.74 2.96 -5.61
CA ASN A 30 -28.07 4.06 -4.93
C ASN A 30 -26.57 3.84 -4.74
N GLY A 31 -26.02 2.77 -5.32
CA GLY A 31 -24.61 2.41 -5.25
C GLY A 31 -24.33 1.14 -6.02
N MET A 32 -23.07 0.78 -6.05
CA MET A 32 -22.55 -0.39 -6.78
C MET A 32 -21.55 -1.12 -5.88
N MET A 33 -21.66 -2.44 -5.80
CA MET A 33 -20.61 -3.27 -5.19
C MET A 33 -19.41 -3.32 -6.13
N CYS A 34 -18.21 -3.16 -5.59
CA CYS A 34 -17.01 -3.02 -6.39
C CYS A 34 -16.17 -4.29 -6.42
N SER A 35 -15.55 -4.55 -7.56
CA SER A 35 -14.42 -5.45 -7.71
C SER A 35 -13.15 -4.79 -7.18
N ILE A 36 -12.06 -5.53 -7.07
CA ILE A 36 -10.76 -4.98 -6.67
C ILE A 36 -10.21 -4.01 -7.72
N GLU A 37 -10.47 -4.26 -9.00
CA GLU A 37 -10.07 -3.41 -10.12
C GLU A 37 -10.81 -2.06 -10.11
N GLU A 38 -12.10 -2.07 -9.80
CA GLU A 38 -12.90 -0.83 -9.69
C GLU A 38 -12.45 0.05 -8.51
N LEU A 39 -11.71 -0.51 -7.54
CA LEU A 39 -11.05 0.22 -6.47
C LEU A 39 -9.66 0.73 -6.86
N GLY A 40 -9.14 0.36 -8.04
CA GLY A 40 -7.84 0.81 -8.56
C GLY A 40 -6.68 -0.10 -8.23
N PHE A 41 -6.94 -1.32 -7.79
CA PHE A 41 -5.94 -2.35 -7.52
C PHE A 41 -6.01 -3.49 -8.51
N THR A 42 -5.04 -4.37 -8.44
CA THR A 42 -4.96 -5.58 -9.25
C THR A 42 -4.95 -6.83 -8.36
N VAL A 43 -5.15 -8.00 -8.96
CA VAL A 43 -4.95 -9.28 -8.25
C VAL A 43 -3.50 -9.53 -7.84
N HIS A 44 -2.53 -8.77 -8.35
CA HIS A 44 -1.15 -8.81 -7.87
C HIS A 44 -0.99 -8.07 -6.54
N ASP A 45 -1.77 -7.00 -6.32
CA ASP A 45 -1.78 -6.25 -5.06
C ASP A 45 -2.58 -7.01 -4.00
N TYR A 46 -3.66 -7.67 -4.41
CA TYR A 46 -4.56 -8.46 -3.56
C TYR A 46 -4.78 -9.86 -4.15
N PRO A 47 -3.84 -10.80 -3.96
CA PRO A 47 -3.92 -12.16 -4.56
C PRO A 47 -5.13 -12.99 -4.13
N GLU A 48 -5.77 -12.63 -3.02
CA GLU A 48 -6.99 -13.25 -2.54
C GLU A 48 -8.26 -12.72 -3.21
N ALA A 49 -8.16 -11.62 -3.97
CA ALA A 49 -9.30 -11.08 -4.70
C ALA A 49 -9.66 -11.97 -5.89
N PRO A 50 -10.96 -12.16 -6.18
CA PRO A 50 -11.35 -12.87 -7.38
C PRO A 50 -10.94 -12.08 -8.64
N GLU A 51 -10.41 -12.76 -9.65
CA GLU A 51 -10.06 -12.14 -10.94
C GLU A 51 -11.28 -11.48 -11.60
N TYR A 52 -12.45 -12.09 -11.43
CA TYR A 52 -13.72 -11.56 -11.91
C TYR A 52 -14.75 -11.61 -10.77
N GLY A 53 -15.25 -10.47 -10.34
CA GLY A 53 -16.33 -10.41 -9.37
C GLY A 53 -16.12 -9.36 -8.27
N ILE A 54 -17.07 -9.35 -7.34
CA ILE A 54 -17.09 -8.41 -6.24
C ILE A 54 -15.99 -8.77 -5.23
N TYR A 55 -15.22 -7.79 -4.77
CA TYR A 55 -14.24 -8.00 -3.73
C TYR A 55 -14.90 -8.26 -2.37
N ILE A 56 -14.42 -9.27 -1.66
CA ILE A 56 -14.89 -9.63 -0.32
C ILE A 56 -13.71 -9.54 0.62
N PHE A 57 -13.81 -8.69 1.65
CA PHE A 57 -12.78 -8.61 2.68
C PHE A 57 -12.62 -9.95 3.36
N LYS A 58 -11.37 -10.36 3.58
CA LYS A 58 -11.03 -11.63 4.26
C LYS A 58 -11.45 -11.61 5.72
N ASP A 59 -11.22 -10.48 6.38
CA ASP A 59 -11.56 -10.26 7.78
C ASP A 59 -12.85 -9.45 7.92
N GLU A 60 -13.47 -9.52 9.10
CA GLU A 60 -14.61 -8.68 9.43
C GLU A 60 -14.17 -7.22 9.50
N VAL A 61 -14.86 -6.36 8.75
CA VAL A 61 -14.64 -4.92 8.76
C VAL A 61 -15.89 -4.20 9.28
N PRO A 62 -15.74 -3.06 9.97
CA PRO A 62 -16.88 -2.30 10.46
C PRO A 62 -17.78 -1.85 9.30
N LEU A 63 -19.09 -2.05 9.46
CA LEU A 63 -20.07 -1.59 8.46
C LEU A 63 -20.07 -0.07 8.37
N GLY A 64 -20.04 0.45 7.15
CA GLY A 64 -20.00 1.89 6.88
C GLY A 64 -18.62 2.54 7.04
N ALA A 65 -17.57 1.74 7.32
CA ALA A 65 -16.21 2.25 7.32
C ALA A 65 -15.77 2.71 5.90
N ASP A 66 -14.93 3.72 5.87
CA ASP A 66 -14.36 4.22 4.62
C ASP A 66 -13.38 3.21 4.04
N VAL A 67 -13.70 2.71 2.84
CA VAL A 67 -12.88 1.72 2.12
C VAL A 67 -11.46 2.23 1.85
N LYS A 68 -11.29 3.53 1.59
CA LYS A 68 -9.97 4.11 1.37
C LYS A 68 -9.04 3.92 2.55
N LYS A 69 -9.58 4.09 3.77
CA LYS A 69 -8.83 3.87 5.00
C LYS A 69 -8.58 2.40 5.29
N LEU A 70 -9.55 1.54 4.99
CA LEU A 70 -9.41 0.09 5.17
C LEU A 70 -8.36 -0.53 4.24
N LEU A 71 -8.21 0.02 3.04
CA LEU A 71 -7.24 -0.44 2.03
C LEU A 71 -5.99 0.45 1.99
N GLU A 72 -5.81 1.34 2.97
CA GLU A 72 -4.64 2.22 3.09
C GLU A 72 -4.33 3.00 1.79
N MET A 73 -5.40 3.45 1.09
CA MET A 73 -5.29 4.14 -0.22
C MET A 73 -4.85 5.61 -0.11
N GLU A 74 -4.77 6.15 1.10
CA GLU A 74 -4.34 7.53 1.36
C GLU A 74 -2.89 7.49 1.82
N ASP A 75 -1.97 7.91 0.96
CA ASP A 75 -0.54 8.00 1.26
C ASP A 75 0.07 9.23 0.60
N ASP A 76 1.15 9.72 1.19
CA ASP A 76 1.96 10.80 0.63
C ASP A 76 3.15 10.21 -0.13
N VAL A 77 3.11 10.32 -1.46
CA VAL A 77 4.18 9.83 -2.33
C VAL A 77 5.12 10.96 -2.69
N VAL A 78 6.41 10.78 -2.39
CA VAL A 78 7.45 11.74 -2.74
C VAL A 78 8.42 11.10 -3.73
N GLU A 79 8.57 11.70 -4.89
CA GLU A 79 9.54 11.30 -5.90
C GLU A 79 10.85 12.08 -5.70
N PHE A 80 11.97 11.38 -5.68
CA PHE A 80 13.30 11.97 -5.54
C PHE A 80 14.14 11.74 -6.80
N GLU A 81 14.72 12.80 -7.34
CA GLU A 81 15.78 12.71 -8.33
C GLU A 81 17.13 12.75 -7.62
N ILE A 82 17.84 11.62 -7.64
CA ILE A 82 19.13 11.47 -6.96
C ILE A 82 20.23 11.57 -7.98
N THR A 83 21.13 12.56 -7.81
CA THR A 83 22.29 12.76 -8.66
C THR A 83 23.38 11.70 -8.40
N SER A 84 24.20 11.40 -9.41
CA SER A 84 25.19 10.32 -9.36
C SER A 84 26.29 10.52 -8.30
N ASN A 85 26.48 11.74 -7.82
CA ASN A 85 27.43 12.08 -6.76
C ASN A 85 26.88 11.84 -5.34
N ARG A 86 25.60 11.41 -5.20
CA ARG A 86 24.96 11.15 -3.91
C ARG A 86 24.44 9.70 -3.81
N PRO A 87 25.33 8.71 -3.96
CA PRO A 87 24.92 7.29 -3.89
C PRO A 87 24.39 6.89 -2.50
N ASP A 88 24.74 7.61 -1.46
CA ASP A 88 24.23 7.46 -0.10
C ASP A 88 22.70 7.64 -0.01
N CYS A 89 22.13 8.48 -0.89
CA CYS A 89 20.71 8.77 -0.95
C CYS A 89 19.88 7.69 -1.69
N PHE A 90 20.49 6.65 -2.27
CA PHE A 90 19.77 5.50 -2.81
C PHE A 90 19.22 4.55 -1.73
N SER A 91 19.36 4.89 -0.46
CA SER A 91 18.74 4.18 0.65
C SER A 91 17.76 5.07 1.40
N ILE A 92 16.71 4.48 1.98
CA ILE A 92 15.73 5.20 2.81
C ILE A 92 16.42 5.91 3.98
N VAL A 93 17.40 5.27 4.60
CA VAL A 93 18.18 5.85 5.70
C VAL A 93 19.02 7.03 5.25
N GLY A 94 19.65 6.93 4.07
CA GLY A 94 20.42 8.01 3.48
C GLY A 94 19.55 9.22 3.13
N LEU A 95 18.40 9.00 2.50
CA LEU A 95 17.41 10.05 2.22
C LEU A 95 16.88 10.69 3.50
N ALA A 96 16.53 9.89 4.50
CA ALA A 96 16.04 10.41 5.78
C ALA A 96 17.10 11.27 6.50
N ARG A 97 18.36 10.88 6.43
CA ARG A 97 19.48 11.64 6.98
C ARG A 97 19.67 12.98 6.26
N GLU A 98 19.59 12.97 4.92
CA GLU A 98 19.69 14.18 4.10
C GLU A 98 18.51 15.11 4.35
N ALA A 99 17.30 14.59 4.40
CA ALA A 99 16.10 15.35 4.70
C ALA A 99 16.20 15.99 6.10
N ALA A 100 16.65 15.23 7.11
CA ALA A 100 16.86 15.74 8.46
C ALA A 100 17.88 16.88 8.50
N ALA A 101 18.98 16.76 7.75
CA ALA A 101 19.99 17.81 7.63
C ALA A 101 19.44 19.06 6.93
N THR A 102 18.71 18.88 5.83
CA THR A 102 18.11 19.97 5.05
C THR A 102 17.08 20.75 5.86
N TYR A 103 16.19 20.05 6.55
CA TYR A 103 15.15 20.67 7.38
C TYR A 103 15.62 21.03 8.79
N ARG A 104 16.87 20.74 9.13
CA ARG A 104 17.47 21.00 10.47
C ARG A 104 16.67 20.38 11.60
N VAL A 105 16.15 19.17 11.40
CA VAL A 105 15.44 18.37 12.39
C VAL A 105 16.33 17.22 12.88
N PRO A 106 16.16 16.72 14.11
CA PRO A 106 16.92 15.57 14.58
C PRO A 106 16.64 14.32 13.75
N PHE A 107 17.71 13.67 13.28
CA PHE A 107 17.60 12.36 12.65
C PHE A 107 17.48 11.28 13.74
N LYS A 108 16.49 10.41 13.60
CA LYS A 108 16.31 9.23 14.44
C LYS A 108 16.56 8.00 13.60
N TYR A 109 17.51 7.17 13.99
CA TYR A 109 17.74 5.90 13.37
C TYR A 109 16.54 4.96 13.65
N PRO A 110 15.97 4.28 12.66
CA PRO A 110 14.90 3.35 12.91
C PRO A 110 15.37 2.19 13.79
N GLU A 111 14.57 1.85 14.80
CA GLU A 111 14.84 0.67 15.63
C GLU A 111 14.50 -0.57 14.81
N ILE A 112 15.53 -1.34 14.49
CA ILE A 112 15.37 -2.60 13.77
C ILE A 112 15.02 -3.69 14.78
N LYS A 113 13.77 -4.16 14.75
CA LYS A 113 13.33 -5.32 15.54
C LYS A 113 13.32 -6.54 14.65
N VAL A 114 14.18 -7.49 14.95
CA VAL A 114 14.20 -8.79 14.29
C VAL A 114 13.49 -9.79 15.19
N GLU A 115 12.42 -10.39 14.72
CA GLU A 115 11.79 -11.53 15.41
C GLU A 115 12.55 -12.81 15.06
N GLU A 116 13.36 -13.29 15.99
CA GLU A 116 14.09 -14.52 15.83
C GLU A 116 13.13 -15.70 15.99
N LYS A 117 12.73 -16.29 14.86
CA LYS A 117 11.79 -17.44 14.80
C LYS A 117 12.45 -18.73 14.30
N GLY A 118 13.76 -18.70 14.04
CA GLY A 118 14.52 -19.85 13.56
C GLY A 118 14.91 -20.83 14.67
N GLU A 119 15.11 -22.10 14.31
CA GLU A 119 15.72 -23.09 15.17
C GLU A 119 17.25 -23.07 15.01
N GLY A 120 17.98 -23.00 16.13
CA GLY A 120 19.44 -22.98 16.14
C GLY A 120 20.07 -21.60 16.09
N ASN A 121 21.39 -21.57 16.12
CA ASN A 121 22.19 -20.34 16.13
C ASN A 121 22.73 -20.07 14.72
N THR A 122 22.62 -18.85 14.22
CA THR A 122 23.18 -18.47 12.91
C THR A 122 24.69 -18.69 12.86
N ALA A 123 25.39 -18.52 13.99
CA ALA A 123 26.83 -18.77 14.10
C ALA A 123 27.23 -20.24 13.85
N ASP A 124 26.29 -21.17 14.01
CA ASP A 124 26.53 -22.61 13.72
C ASP A 124 26.42 -22.92 12.22
N LEU A 125 25.82 -22.00 11.45
CA LEU A 125 25.57 -22.16 10.02
C LEU A 125 26.52 -21.32 9.14
N ILE A 126 27.02 -20.19 9.65
CA ILE A 126 27.83 -19.23 8.88
C ILE A 126 28.99 -18.73 9.72
N GLU A 127 30.20 -18.82 9.16
CA GLU A 127 31.41 -18.18 9.69
C GLU A 127 31.75 -16.95 8.87
N VAL A 128 32.02 -15.81 9.53
CA VAL A 128 32.41 -14.55 8.89
C VAL A 128 33.81 -14.16 9.33
N GLU A 129 34.76 -14.15 8.39
CA GLU A 129 36.13 -13.70 8.61
C GLU A 129 36.37 -12.33 7.95
N ILE A 130 36.78 -11.33 8.73
CA ILE A 130 37.16 -10.01 8.22
C ILE A 130 38.68 -9.97 8.03
N LYS A 131 39.15 -10.09 6.78
CA LYS A 131 40.60 -10.15 6.48
C LYS A 131 41.30 -8.79 6.43
N ASN A 132 40.53 -7.73 6.11
CA ASN A 132 41.04 -6.34 6.11
C ASN A 132 40.00 -5.47 6.84
N PRO A 133 40.20 -5.18 8.14
CA PRO A 133 39.32 -4.33 8.93
C PRO A 133 39.44 -2.84 8.56
#